data_1da59e9844c4c7fe15734d9d0a9d88de
#
_entry.id   1da59e9844c4c7fe15734d9d0a9d88de
#
_cell.length_a   1.000
_cell.length_b   1.000
_cell.length_c   1.000
_cell.angle_alpha   90.00
_cell.angle_beta   90.00
_cell.angle_gamma   90.00
#
_symmetry.space_group_name_H-M   'P 1'
#
loop_
_entity.id
_entity.type
_entity.pdbx_description
1 polymer ?
#
loop_
_entity_poly.entity_id
_entity_poly.type
_entity_poly.pdbx_seq_one_letter_code
_entity_poly.pdbx_strand_id
1 'polypeptide(L)'
;SDSVMTMVIHRPDWERSMTMHIRTKGSKRSLVRVLEPAKDRGNGTLTDDDNMWTYSPKVNRVIKIPSSMMGQSWMGSDFSNKDVARMDDIVDQYDHTILGVEETDGHKVYEIQSVPHETAAVVWGKEVLKIRDDYVVLKHDFYDQDGKLVKTLESFEISEMGGRTVPKRQRMTRVDEPDQWTEIRVSSVDYDVALDDSLFTLSSLRNPRD
;
A
#
# COMPACT_ATOMS: atom_id res chain seq x y z
N SER A 1 -6.68 11.37 4.51
CA SER A 1 -7.68 11.00 3.51
C SER A 1 -8.71 10.04 4.09
N ASP A 2 -9.85 9.95 3.42
CA ASP A 2 -10.90 8.97 3.63
C ASP A 2 -11.23 8.33 2.28
N SER A 3 -11.12 7.01 2.15
CA SER A 3 -11.25 6.34 0.86
C SER A 3 -11.90 4.97 0.96
N VAL A 4 -12.56 4.58 -0.14
CA VAL A 4 -13.09 3.22 -0.32
C VAL A 4 -12.35 2.59 -1.50
N MET A 5 -11.80 1.40 -1.26
CA MET A 5 -11.04 0.65 -2.24
C MET A 5 -11.50 -0.80 -2.28
N THR A 6 -11.35 -1.42 -3.45
CA THR A 6 -11.51 -2.87 -3.61
C THR A 6 -10.14 -3.48 -3.90
N MET A 7 -9.76 -4.48 -3.11
CA MET A 7 -8.60 -5.33 -3.34
C MET A 7 -9.03 -6.65 -3.93
N VAL A 8 -8.46 -7.01 -5.08
CA VAL A 8 -8.67 -8.30 -5.74
C VAL A 8 -7.36 -9.07 -5.70
N ILE A 9 -7.39 -10.25 -5.08
CA ILE A 9 -6.25 -11.18 -5.04
C ILE A 9 -6.55 -12.29 -6.03
N HIS A 10 -5.74 -12.37 -7.08
CA HIS A 10 -5.84 -13.40 -8.11
C HIS A 10 -4.77 -14.47 -7.95
N ARG A 11 -5.19 -15.71 -8.02
CA ARG A 11 -4.34 -16.89 -8.04
C ARG A 11 -4.85 -17.86 -9.13
N PRO A 12 -4.03 -18.75 -9.66
CA PRO A 12 -4.45 -19.65 -10.76
C PRO A 12 -5.76 -20.40 -10.49
N ASP A 13 -5.98 -20.82 -9.25
CA ASP A 13 -7.11 -21.67 -8.87
C ASP A 13 -8.26 -20.95 -8.15
N TRP A 14 -8.05 -19.67 -7.75
CA TRP A 14 -9.05 -18.90 -6.99
C TRP A 14 -8.85 -17.39 -7.09
N GLU A 15 -9.92 -16.67 -6.84
CA GLU A 15 -9.91 -15.22 -6.72
C GLU A 15 -10.66 -14.80 -5.45
N ARG A 16 -10.16 -13.77 -4.79
CA ARG A 16 -10.78 -13.17 -3.61
C ARG A 16 -10.84 -11.66 -3.76
N SER A 17 -12.03 -11.11 -3.57
CA SER A 17 -12.24 -9.67 -3.57
C SER A 17 -12.67 -9.19 -2.19
N MET A 18 -12.16 -8.03 -1.77
CA MET A 18 -12.50 -7.37 -0.51
C MET A 18 -12.68 -5.87 -0.76
N THR A 19 -13.79 -5.31 -0.31
CA THR A 19 -14.00 -3.86 -0.25
C THR A 19 -13.59 -3.36 1.12
N MET A 20 -12.79 -2.30 1.16
CA MET A 20 -12.21 -1.76 2.38
C MET A 20 -12.45 -0.27 2.48
N HIS A 21 -12.72 0.19 3.69
CA HIS A 21 -12.68 1.61 4.06
C HIS A 21 -11.30 1.91 4.66
N ILE A 22 -10.63 2.92 4.14
CA ILE A 22 -9.27 3.28 4.53
C ILE A 22 -9.26 4.76 4.92
N ARG A 23 -8.83 5.04 6.13
CA ARG A 23 -8.63 6.39 6.65
C ARG A 23 -7.16 6.58 6.98
N THR A 24 -6.57 7.68 6.50
CA THR A 24 -5.16 8.00 6.75
C THR A 24 -5.02 9.41 7.31
N LYS A 25 -4.11 9.60 8.26
CA LYS A 25 -3.79 10.91 8.85
C LYS A 25 -2.28 11.10 8.87
N GLY A 26 -1.81 12.05 8.06
CA GLY A 26 -0.38 12.18 7.76
C GLY A 26 0.17 10.93 7.07
N SER A 27 1.48 10.69 7.23
CA SER A 27 2.18 9.55 6.64
C SER A 27 2.22 8.30 7.53
N LYS A 28 1.89 8.45 8.84
CA LYS A 28 2.17 7.42 9.85
C LYS A 28 0.95 6.75 10.45
N ARG A 29 -0.26 7.26 10.18
CA ARG A 29 -1.48 6.71 10.77
C ARG A 29 -2.44 6.25 9.70
N SER A 30 -2.85 4.99 9.78
CA SER A 30 -3.89 4.45 8.93
C SER A 30 -4.80 3.48 9.68
N LEU A 31 -6.08 3.51 9.32
CA LEU A 31 -7.07 2.53 9.76
C LEU A 31 -7.75 1.94 8.54
N VAL A 32 -7.57 0.65 8.33
CA VAL A 32 -8.24 -0.12 7.29
C VAL A 32 -9.34 -0.96 7.91
N ARG A 33 -10.52 -0.98 7.30
CA ARG A 33 -11.64 -1.81 7.72
C ARG A 33 -12.25 -2.52 6.52
N VAL A 34 -12.35 -3.84 6.59
CA VAL A 34 -13.03 -4.64 5.58
C VAL A 34 -14.54 -4.45 5.71
N LEU A 35 -15.17 -4.03 4.61
CA LEU A 35 -16.62 -3.85 4.49
C LEU A 35 -17.29 -5.08 3.88
N GLU A 36 -16.65 -5.70 2.89
CA GLU A 36 -17.12 -6.86 2.14
C GLU A 36 -15.98 -7.82 1.83
N PRO A 37 -16.26 -9.11 1.68
CA PRO A 37 -17.53 -9.82 1.83
C PRO A 37 -17.94 -9.99 3.30
N ALA A 38 -19.19 -10.38 3.55
CA ALA A 38 -19.73 -10.56 4.90
C ALA A 38 -18.88 -11.48 5.79
N LYS A 39 -18.25 -12.52 5.22
CA LYS A 39 -17.37 -13.45 5.95
C LYS A 39 -16.09 -12.78 6.52
N ASP A 40 -15.67 -11.66 5.95
CA ASP A 40 -14.43 -10.94 6.30
C ASP A 40 -14.74 -9.55 6.90
N ARG A 41 -16.02 -9.16 6.90
CA ARG A 41 -16.47 -7.86 7.42
C ARG A 41 -15.98 -7.61 8.84
N GLY A 42 -15.46 -6.39 9.06
CA GLY A 42 -14.96 -5.95 10.35
C GLY A 42 -13.52 -6.36 10.64
N ASN A 43 -12.88 -7.22 9.83
CA ASN A 43 -11.43 -7.36 9.91
C ASN A 43 -10.81 -5.97 9.75
N GLY A 44 -9.80 -5.66 10.53
CA GLY A 44 -9.18 -4.34 10.49
C GLY A 44 -7.67 -4.39 10.63
N THR A 45 -7.03 -3.35 10.14
CA THR A 45 -5.61 -3.07 10.33
C THR A 45 -5.45 -1.64 10.80
N LEU A 46 -4.72 -1.44 11.88
CA LEU A 46 -4.32 -0.13 12.39
C LEU A 46 -2.81 0.00 12.28
N THR A 47 -2.37 1.12 11.71
CA THR A 47 -0.99 1.57 11.76
C THR A 47 -0.92 2.86 12.55
N ASP A 48 0.01 2.95 13.49
CA ASP A 48 0.31 4.18 14.23
C ASP A 48 1.81 4.22 14.48
N ASP A 49 2.46 5.20 13.85
CA ASP A 49 3.92 5.27 13.72
C ASP A 49 4.52 3.94 13.20
N ASP A 50 5.46 3.37 13.92
CA ASP A 50 6.14 2.12 13.58
C ASP A 50 5.37 0.85 13.97
N ASN A 51 4.17 1.01 14.50
CA ASN A 51 3.41 -0.11 15.02
C ASN A 51 2.24 -0.47 14.09
N MET A 52 2.01 -1.75 13.93
CA MET A 52 0.90 -2.29 13.17
C MET A 52 0.15 -3.33 14.00
N TRP A 53 -1.17 -3.26 13.96
CA TRP A 53 -2.06 -4.23 14.60
C TRP A 53 -3.12 -4.71 13.63
N THR A 54 -3.50 -5.97 13.76
CA THR A 54 -4.64 -6.54 13.06
C THR A 54 -5.72 -6.92 14.05
N TYR A 55 -6.97 -6.85 13.61
CA TYR A 55 -8.14 -7.28 14.35
C TYR A 55 -8.97 -8.27 13.55
N SER A 56 -9.40 -9.34 14.17
CA SER A 56 -10.37 -10.27 13.60
C SER A 56 -11.59 -10.38 14.51
N PRO A 57 -12.79 -9.98 14.03
CA PRO A 57 -14.02 -10.08 14.81
C PRO A 57 -14.42 -11.53 15.10
N LYS A 58 -14.06 -12.49 14.23
CA LYS A 58 -14.37 -13.92 14.42
C LYS A 58 -13.83 -14.50 15.73
N VAL A 59 -12.65 -14.03 16.13
CA VAL A 59 -11.98 -14.47 17.37
C VAL A 59 -11.89 -13.34 18.39
N ASN A 60 -12.46 -12.17 18.09
CA ASN A 60 -12.41 -10.95 18.90
C ASN A 60 -11.01 -10.64 19.42
N ARG A 61 -10.02 -10.70 18.55
CA ARG A 61 -8.61 -10.53 18.91
C ARG A 61 -7.94 -9.40 18.14
N VAL A 62 -7.23 -8.55 18.89
CA VAL A 62 -6.24 -7.61 18.36
C VAL A 62 -4.85 -8.22 18.52
N ILE A 63 -4.07 -8.27 17.47
CA ILE A 63 -2.71 -8.82 17.45
C ILE A 63 -1.78 -7.72 16.94
N LYS A 64 -0.72 -7.43 17.70
CA LYS A 64 0.37 -6.58 17.22
C LYS A 64 1.24 -7.40 16.27
N ILE A 65 1.54 -6.85 15.11
CA ILE A 65 2.46 -7.46 14.14
C ILE A 65 3.90 -7.17 14.59
N PRO A 66 4.69 -8.19 14.94
CA PRO A 66 6.08 -7.99 15.31
C PRO A 66 6.94 -7.62 14.08
N SER A 67 8.07 -6.97 14.30
CA SER A 67 9.00 -6.53 13.24
C SER A 67 9.43 -7.69 12.32
N SER A 68 9.60 -8.90 12.87
CA SER A 68 9.96 -10.11 12.09
C SER A 68 8.85 -10.56 11.11
N MET A 69 7.62 -10.08 11.27
CA MET A 69 6.49 -10.41 10.39
C MET A 69 6.14 -9.27 9.41
N MET A 70 6.88 -8.17 9.42
CA MET A 70 6.58 -7.04 8.52
C MET A 70 6.78 -7.39 7.04
N GLY A 71 7.67 -8.32 6.71
CA GLY A 71 7.85 -8.83 5.35
C GLY A 71 6.80 -9.85 4.89
N GLN A 72 5.92 -10.30 5.80
CA GLN A 72 4.89 -11.28 5.43
C GLN A 72 3.72 -10.61 4.69
N SER A 73 3.01 -11.43 3.92
CA SER A 73 1.83 -11.05 3.16
C SER A 73 0.75 -10.41 4.04
N TRP A 74 0.28 -9.24 3.66
CA TRP A 74 -0.86 -8.58 4.29
C TRP A 74 -2.18 -9.14 3.74
N MET A 75 -3.01 -9.70 4.60
CA MET A 75 -4.31 -10.30 4.24
C MET A 75 -4.25 -11.37 3.12
N GLY A 76 -3.09 -11.99 2.88
CA GLY A 76 -2.87 -12.98 1.82
C GLY A 76 -2.64 -12.38 0.43
N SER A 77 -2.41 -11.07 0.34
CA SER A 77 -2.11 -10.34 -0.89
C SER A 77 -0.62 -10.38 -1.25
N ASP A 78 -0.25 -9.79 -2.39
CA ASP A 78 1.15 -9.59 -2.79
C ASP A 78 1.77 -8.34 -2.16
N PHE A 79 0.99 -7.59 -1.41
CA PHE A 79 1.49 -6.54 -0.52
C PHE A 79 1.95 -7.16 0.80
N SER A 80 3.11 -6.75 1.28
CA SER A 80 3.59 -7.10 2.61
C SER A 80 2.97 -6.19 3.67
N ASN A 81 3.03 -6.59 4.94
CA ASN A 81 2.65 -5.71 6.04
C ASN A 81 3.44 -4.40 6.01
N LYS A 82 4.72 -4.45 5.60
CA LYS A 82 5.56 -3.27 5.45
C LYS A 82 5.07 -2.34 4.35
N ASP A 83 4.69 -2.87 3.18
CA ASP A 83 4.17 -2.05 2.07
C ASP A 83 2.92 -1.25 2.49
N VAL A 84 2.13 -1.80 3.42
CA VAL A 84 0.92 -1.13 3.94
C VAL A 84 1.23 -0.15 5.08
N ALA A 85 2.17 -0.50 5.95
CA ALA A 85 2.45 0.26 7.16
C ALA A 85 3.46 1.41 6.96
N ARG A 86 4.35 1.29 5.96
CA ARG A 86 5.55 2.14 5.84
C ARG A 86 5.83 2.56 4.40
N MET A 87 4.80 2.96 3.67
CA MET A 87 4.96 3.41 2.27
C MET A 87 5.90 4.63 2.13
N ASP A 88 5.99 5.46 3.17
CA ASP A 88 6.79 6.68 3.16
C ASP A 88 8.24 6.47 3.62
N ASP A 89 8.62 5.27 4.09
CA ASP A 89 10.02 4.95 4.46
C ASP A 89 10.99 5.25 3.30
N ILE A 90 10.54 5.09 2.07
CA ILE A 90 11.35 5.35 0.88
C ILE A 90 11.82 6.81 0.81
N VAL A 91 11.07 7.76 1.36
CA VAL A 91 11.42 9.19 1.34
C VAL A 91 12.57 9.49 2.30
N ASP A 92 12.57 8.86 3.48
CA ASP A 92 13.46 9.22 4.58
C ASP A 92 14.62 8.23 4.77
N GLN A 93 14.50 6.99 4.25
CA GLN A 93 15.44 5.91 4.51
C GLN A 93 16.32 5.55 3.30
N TYR A 94 16.18 6.27 2.18
CA TYR A 94 16.87 5.95 0.93
C TYR A 94 17.56 7.16 0.31
N ASP A 95 18.67 6.92 -0.34
CA ASP A 95 19.30 7.86 -1.27
C ASP A 95 18.68 7.72 -2.65
N HIS A 96 18.34 8.86 -3.29
CA HIS A 96 17.65 8.88 -4.57
C HIS A 96 18.55 9.41 -5.68
N THR A 97 18.52 8.75 -6.83
CA THR A 97 19.23 9.16 -8.04
C THR A 97 18.30 9.11 -9.23
N ILE A 98 18.19 10.21 -9.98
CA ILE A 98 17.48 10.24 -11.26
C ILE A 98 18.34 9.52 -12.30
N LEU A 99 17.83 8.42 -12.84
CA LEU A 99 18.49 7.63 -13.89
C LEU A 99 18.20 8.21 -15.30
N GLY A 100 17.01 8.77 -15.47
CA GLY A 100 16.59 9.33 -16.75
C GLY A 100 15.28 10.11 -16.63
N VAL A 101 14.99 10.84 -17.70
CA VAL A 101 13.72 11.55 -17.86
C VAL A 101 13.25 11.32 -19.29
N GLU A 102 12.04 10.86 -19.45
CA GLU A 102 11.36 10.69 -20.73
C GLU A 102 10.09 11.54 -20.80
N GLU A 103 9.61 11.85 -22.00
CA GLU A 103 8.33 12.54 -22.18
C GLU A 103 7.33 11.55 -22.79
N THR A 104 6.21 11.35 -22.10
CA THR A 104 5.16 10.41 -22.49
C THR A 104 3.79 11.03 -22.21
N ASP A 105 2.91 11.06 -23.20
CA ASP A 105 1.55 11.59 -23.09
C ASP A 105 1.48 13.02 -22.53
N GLY A 106 2.46 13.87 -22.90
CA GLY A 106 2.54 15.27 -22.46
C GLY A 106 3.03 15.50 -21.05
N HIS A 107 3.53 14.44 -20.38
CA HIS A 107 4.14 14.49 -19.06
C HIS A 107 5.62 14.14 -19.11
N LYS A 108 6.41 14.77 -18.25
CA LYS A 108 7.76 14.27 -17.94
C LYS A 108 7.63 13.11 -16.96
N VAL A 109 8.28 12.02 -17.29
CA VAL A 109 8.36 10.81 -16.45
C VAL A 109 9.81 10.65 -16.00
N TYR A 110 10.02 10.71 -14.69
CA TYR A 110 11.32 10.54 -14.06
C TYR A 110 11.50 9.09 -13.67
N GLU A 111 12.61 8.49 -14.09
CA GLU A 111 13.05 7.19 -13.57
C GLU A 111 14.01 7.44 -12.42
N ILE A 112 13.63 6.99 -11.22
CA ILE A 112 14.35 7.26 -9.98
C ILE A 112 14.76 5.94 -9.34
N GLN A 113 16.06 5.77 -9.12
CA GLN A 113 16.60 4.68 -8.30
C GLN A 113 16.70 5.15 -6.85
N SER A 114 16.21 4.32 -5.96
CA SER A 114 16.24 4.53 -4.50
C SER A 114 17.03 3.38 -3.87
N VAL A 115 18.13 3.72 -3.20
CA VAL A 115 19.02 2.76 -2.51
C VAL A 115 18.94 3.02 -1.02
N PRO A 116 18.63 2.01 -0.18
CA PRO A 116 18.47 2.22 1.24
C PRO A 116 19.80 2.60 1.91
N HIS A 117 19.72 3.43 2.93
CA HIS A 117 20.86 3.74 3.82
C HIS A 117 21.33 2.46 4.51
N GLU A 118 22.61 2.35 4.84
CA GLU A 118 23.19 1.17 5.53
C GLU A 118 22.47 0.83 6.86
N THR A 119 21.93 1.84 7.53
CA THR A 119 21.21 1.69 8.81
C THR A 119 19.72 1.47 8.65
N ALA A 120 19.19 1.53 7.43
CA ALA A 120 17.76 1.39 7.16
C ALA A 120 17.29 -0.05 7.41
N ALA A 121 16.26 -0.20 8.25
CA ALA A 121 15.64 -1.50 8.53
C ALA A 121 14.66 -1.87 7.41
N VAL A 122 15.18 -2.10 6.20
CA VAL A 122 14.41 -2.37 4.99
C VAL A 122 14.71 -3.75 4.41
N VAL A 123 13.80 -4.26 3.60
CA VAL A 123 13.91 -5.60 2.98
C VAL A 123 14.59 -5.52 1.62
N TRP A 124 14.34 -4.44 0.88
CA TRP A 124 14.79 -4.30 -0.50
C TRP A 124 16.23 -3.82 -0.60
N GLY A 125 16.98 -4.33 -1.57
CA GLY A 125 18.34 -3.89 -1.88
C GLY A 125 18.33 -2.58 -2.67
N LYS A 126 17.32 -2.38 -3.50
CA LYS A 126 17.01 -1.12 -4.19
C LYS A 126 15.57 -1.12 -4.67
N GLU A 127 15.07 0.05 -4.97
CA GLU A 127 13.78 0.26 -5.61
C GLU A 127 13.94 1.19 -6.81
N VAL A 128 13.17 0.98 -7.88
CA VAL A 128 13.17 1.87 -9.05
C VAL A 128 11.76 2.31 -9.35
N LEU A 129 11.55 3.62 -9.42
CA LEU A 129 10.24 4.21 -9.63
C LEU A 129 10.20 4.98 -10.94
N LYS A 130 9.07 4.91 -11.65
CA LYS A 130 8.71 5.83 -12.72
C LYS A 130 7.62 6.77 -12.21
N ILE A 131 7.95 8.06 -12.10
CA ILE A 131 7.05 9.07 -11.50
C ILE A 131 6.83 10.19 -12.51
N ARG A 132 5.56 10.54 -12.79
CA ARG A 132 5.19 11.68 -13.62
C ARG A 132 5.45 13.01 -12.88
N ASP A 133 5.55 14.08 -13.64
CA ASP A 133 5.73 15.45 -13.12
C ASP A 133 4.55 15.99 -12.28
N ASP A 134 3.40 15.33 -12.34
CA ASP A 134 2.24 15.56 -11.47
C ASP A 134 2.19 14.59 -10.27
N TYR A 135 3.33 13.96 -9.93
CA TYR A 135 3.53 13.04 -8.80
C TYR A 135 2.81 11.69 -8.87
N VAL A 136 2.27 11.32 -10.02
CA VAL A 136 1.69 9.98 -10.21
C VAL A 136 2.80 8.95 -10.38
N VAL A 137 2.86 7.96 -9.49
CA VAL A 137 3.72 6.80 -9.63
C VAL A 137 3.12 5.86 -10.66
N LEU A 138 3.79 5.72 -11.81
CA LEU A 138 3.37 4.83 -12.90
C LEU A 138 3.82 3.39 -12.67
N LYS A 139 5.02 3.23 -12.15
CA LYS A 139 5.64 1.93 -11.91
C LYS A 139 6.55 1.99 -10.69
N HIS A 140 6.62 0.90 -9.93
CA HIS A 140 7.52 0.75 -8.80
C HIS A 140 8.05 -0.68 -8.79
N ASP A 141 9.33 -0.84 -9.06
CA ASP A 141 10.05 -2.10 -9.12
C ASP A 141 10.85 -2.34 -7.83
N PHE A 142 10.70 -3.52 -7.23
CA PHE A 142 11.34 -3.91 -5.99
C PHE A 142 12.40 -4.99 -6.24
N TYR A 143 13.63 -4.69 -5.87
CA TYR A 143 14.79 -5.58 -6.05
C TYR A 143 15.27 -6.11 -4.70
N ASP A 144 15.67 -7.38 -4.66
CA ASP A 144 16.27 -7.97 -3.47
C ASP A 144 17.73 -7.48 -3.26
N GLN A 145 18.39 -8.01 -2.23
CA GLN A 145 19.76 -7.66 -1.88
C GLN A 145 20.79 -8.14 -2.94
N ASP A 146 20.43 -9.13 -3.75
CA ASP A 146 21.26 -9.63 -4.85
C ASP A 146 21.01 -8.88 -6.17
N GLY A 147 20.13 -7.88 -6.16
CA GLY A 147 19.78 -7.07 -7.33
C GLY A 147 18.82 -7.73 -8.30
N LYS A 148 18.13 -8.81 -7.90
CA LYS A 148 17.11 -9.48 -8.68
C LYS A 148 15.76 -8.77 -8.49
N LEU A 149 15.05 -8.48 -9.60
CA LEU A 149 13.68 -7.97 -9.55
C LEU A 149 12.74 -9.04 -8.98
N VAL A 150 12.02 -8.70 -7.91
CA VAL A 150 11.13 -9.61 -7.17
C VAL A 150 9.66 -9.35 -7.48
N LYS A 151 9.26 -8.10 -7.44
CA LYS A 151 7.86 -7.70 -7.70
C LYS A 151 7.79 -6.31 -8.31
N THR A 152 6.69 -6.03 -8.98
CA THR A 152 6.40 -4.74 -9.62
C THR A 152 4.99 -4.29 -9.26
N LEU A 153 4.86 -3.01 -8.90
CA LEU A 153 3.56 -2.32 -8.82
C LEU A 153 3.40 -1.46 -10.07
N GLU A 154 2.32 -1.64 -10.81
CA GLU A 154 1.99 -0.84 -11.99
C GLU A 154 0.67 -0.10 -11.79
N SER A 155 0.61 1.14 -12.27
CA SER A 155 -0.58 2.00 -12.20
C SER A 155 -1.31 2.04 -13.53
N PHE A 156 -2.63 1.94 -13.46
CA PHE A 156 -3.54 1.98 -14.60
C PHE A 156 -4.70 2.95 -14.30
N GLU A 157 -5.39 3.38 -15.35
CA GLU A 157 -6.60 4.20 -15.22
C GLU A 157 -6.38 5.44 -14.36
N ILE A 158 -5.39 6.25 -14.72
CA ILE A 158 -5.11 7.51 -14.03
C ILE A 158 -6.26 8.48 -14.28
N SER A 159 -6.81 9.06 -13.22
CA SER A 159 -7.96 9.98 -13.29
C SER A 159 -7.98 10.97 -12.14
N GLU A 160 -8.77 12.03 -12.32
CA GLU A 160 -9.08 12.99 -11.26
C GLU A 160 -10.04 12.38 -10.24
N MET A 161 -9.63 12.32 -8.96
CA MET A 161 -10.44 11.87 -7.83
C MET A 161 -10.10 12.70 -6.60
N GLY A 162 -11.13 13.20 -5.90
CA GLY A 162 -10.93 14.03 -4.70
C GLY A 162 -10.11 15.31 -4.96
N GLY A 163 -10.13 15.84 -6.21
CA GLY A 163 -9.37 17.03 -6.61
C GLY A 163 -7.88 16.79 -6.86
N ARG A 164 -7.44 15.53 -6.98
CA ARG A 164 -6.06 15.16 -7.31
C ARG A 164 -6.03 14.12 -8.43
N THR A 165 -4.98 14.17 -9.25
CA THR A 165 -4.71 13.13 -10.25
C THR A 165 -4.13 11.91 -9.54
N VAL A 166 -4.80 10.78 -9.63
CA VAL A 166 -4.41 9.55 -8.94
C VAL A 166 -4.58 8.32 -9.83
N PRO A 167 -3.81 7.25 -9.62
CA PRO A 167 -4.07 5.97 -10.25
C PRO A 167 -5.33 5.35 -9.63
N LYS A 168 -6.36 5.19 -10.44
CA LYS A 168 -7.61 4.54 -10.03
C LYS A 168 -7.45 3.03 -9.83
N ARG A 169 -6.49 2.43 -10.54
CA ARG A 169 -6.18 1.01 -10.47
C ARG A 169 -4.67 0.80 -10.43
N GLN A 170 -4.22 -0.04 -9.49
CA GLN A 170 -2.82 -0.45 -9.36
C GLN A 170 -2.75 -1.95 -9.18
N ARG A 171 -1.73 -2.59 -9.77
CA ARG A 171 -1.52 -4.03 -9.67
C ARG A 171 -0.10 -4.34 -9.22
N MET A 172 0.01 -5.13 -8.16
CA MET A 172 1.24 -5.75 -7.71
C MET A 172 1.34 -7.15 -8.32
N THR A 173 2.44 -7.43 -9.02
CA THR A 173 2.73 -8.74 -9.64
C THR A 173 4.09 -9.21 -9.19
N ARG A 174 4.24 -10.48 -8.84
CA ARG A 174 5.51 -11.12 -8.56
C ARG A 174 6.14 -11.60 -9.88
N VAL A 175 7.44 -11.38 -10.03
CA VAL A 175 8.15 -11.72 -11.28
C VAL A 175 8.27 -13.24 -11.48
N ASP A 176 8.44 -13.99 -10.38
CA ASP A 176 8.54 -15.46 -10.38
C ASP A 176 7.18 -16.18 -10.52
N GLU A 177 6.09 -15.46 -10.32
CA GLU A 177 4.72 -15.98 -10.37
C GLU A 177 3.80 -15.01 -11.14
N PRO A 178 4.01 -14.80 -12.46
CA PRO A 178 3.31 -13.76 -13.23
C PRO A 178 1.79 -13.98 -13.35
N ASP A 179 1.32 -15.21 -13.13
CA ASP A 179 -0.11 -15.56 -13.09
C ASP A 179 -0.74 -15.26 -11.71
N GLN A 180 0.03 -14.72 -10.76
CA GLN A 180 -0.43 -14.31 -9.44
C GLN A 180 -0.25 -12.81 -9.28
N TRP A 181 -1.33 -12.13 -8.87
CA TRP A 181 -1.28 -10.69 -8.67
C TRP A 181 -2.33 -10.23 -7.66
N THR A 182 -2.11 -9.04 -7.14
CA THR A 182 -3.10 -8.31 -6.33
C THR A 182 -3.35 -6.95 -6.95
N GLU A 183 -4.62 -6.62 -7.18
CA GLU A 183 -5.05 -5.36 -7.75
C GLU A 183 -5.84 -4.54 -6.73
N ILE A 184 -5.52 -3.25 -6.62
CA ILE A 184 -6.25 -2.27 -5.84
C ILE A 184 -7.01 -1.38 -6.81
N ARG A 185 -8.31 -1.16 -6.53
CA ARG A 185 -9.19 -0.25 -7.28
C ARG A 185 -9.78 0.77 -6.32
N VAL A 186 -9.51 2.04 -6.56
CA VAL A 186 -10.09 3.15 -5.79
C VAL A 186 -11.50 3.42 -6.28
N SER A 187 -12.48 3.32 -5.38
CA SER A 187 -13.88 3.64 -5.68
C SER A 187 -14.21 5.10 -5.37
N SER A 188 -13.71 5.59 -4.24
CA SER A 188 -13.82 7.00 -3.84
C SER A 188 -12.63 7.39 -2.96
N VAL A 189 -12.26 8.66 -2.99
CA VAL A 189 -11.28 9.24 -2.09
C VAL A 189 -11.59 10.72 -1.86
N ASP A 190 -11.54 11.11 -0.59
CA ASP A 190 -11.60 12.49 -0.14
C ASP A 190 -10.28 12.81 0.58
N TYR A 191 -9.62 13.88 0.13
CA TYR A 191 -8.37 14.37 0.72
C TYR A 191 -8.64 15.50 1.70
N ASP A 192 -7.68 15.76 2.57
CA ASP A 192 -7.67 16.87 3.53
C ASP A 192 -8.88 16.86 4.48
N VAL A 193 -9.40 15.65 4.76
CA VAL A 193 -10.53 15.43 5.67
C VAL A 193 -10.07 15.58 7.11
N ALA A 194 -10.85 16.29 7.92
CA ALA A 194 -10.60 16.37 9.37
C ALA A 194 -10.95 15.04 10.05
N LEU A 195 -9.92 14.25 10.37
CA LEU A 195 -10.08 12.98 11.08
C LEU A 195 -9.68 13.13 12.55
N ASP A 196 -10.54 12.67 13.45
CA ASP A 196 -10.29 12.68 14.89
C ASP A 196 -9.22 11.63 15.26
N ASP A 197 -8.32 11.97 16.18
CA ASP A 197 -7.25 11.07 16.64
C ASP A 197 -7.80 9.80 17.30
N SER A 198 -8.99 9.85 17.88
CA SER A 198 -9.66 8.70 18.49
C SER A 198 -9.98 7.57 17.50
N LEU A 199 -9.98 7.87 16.18
CA LEU A 199 -10.13 6.85 15.13
C LEU A 199 -8.93 5.92 15.07
N PHE A 200 -7.73 6.42 15.38
CA PHE A 200 -6.46 5.68 15.27
C PHE A 200 -6.05 5.04 16.61
N THR A 201 -6.97 4.30 17.22
CA THR A 201 -6.77 3.65 18.52
C THR A 201 -7.13 2.17 18.46
N LEU A 202 -6.56 1.36 19.36
CA LEU A 202 -6.94 -0.06 19.49
C LEU A 202 -8.41 -0.25 19.87
N SER A 203 -8.99 0.71 20.58
CA SER A 203 -10.42 0.72 20.88
C SER A 203 -11.25 0.86 19.62
N SER A 204 -10.89 1.83 18.75
CA SER A 204 -11.55 2.03 17.46
C SER A 204 -11.33 0.85 16.51
N LEU A 205 -10.12 0.25 16.53
CA LEU A 205 -9.85 -0.95 15.74
C LEU A 205 -10.80 -2.11 16.12
N ARG A 206 -11.10 -2.29 17.39
CA ARG A 206 -12.00 -3.34 17.89
C ARG A 206 -13.47 -3.01 17.73
N ASN A 207 -13.83 -1.74 18.00
CA ASN A 207 -15.21 -1.26 17.97
C ASN A 207 -15.30 -0.14 16.94
N PRO A 208 -15.77 -0.43 15.71
CA PRO A 208 -15.94 0.59 14.69
C PRO A 208 -16.77 1.76 15.24
N ARG A 209 -16.25 2.97 15.06
CA ARG A 209 -17.02 4.21 15.23
C ARG A 209 -17.31 4.71 13.83
N ASP A 210 -18.58 4.85 13.52
CA ASP A 210 -19.07 5.43 12.26
C ASP A 210 -18.75 6.93 12.20
#